data_e00e4903a411d5a87cac3970e8b06181
#
_entry.id   e00e4903a411d5a87cac3970e8b06181
#
_cell.length_a   1.000
_cell.length_b   1.000
_cell.length_c   1.000
_cell.angle_alpha   90.00
_cell.angle_beta   90.00
_cell.angle_gamma   90.00
#
_symmetry.space_group_name_H-M   'P 1'
#
loop_
_entity.id
_entity.type
_entity.pdbx_description
1 polymer ?
#
loop_
_entity_poly.entity_id
_entity_poly.type
_entity_poly.pdbx_seq_one_letter_code
_entity_poly.pdbx_strand_id
1 'polypeptide(L)'
;NASDYDRVINEMNENDGATTYQTRFDLAIAAFEHTAAYDGMIANYFGTMVPSHREESSEDSKFARTFNTQLVKQQDLRYGENSHQQAAFYVEANPAEASVSTAKQLQGKALSFNNIADTDSALECVKEFNEPACVIVKHANPCGVAIGEDILSAYDRAFKTDPTSAFGGIIAFNRELDAATAQAIVDRQFVEVIIAPSVSDEAVAIVAAKKNVRLLACGQFSAKDAGLDYKRVNGGMLVQDKDLGMVNLDDLKVVSKRQPSEQELTD
;
A
#
# COMPACT_ATOMS: atom_id res chain seq x y z
N ASN A 1 21.53 -3.60 18.69
CA ASN A 1 22.07 -3.52 17.33
C ASN A 1 23.34 -2.66 17.30
N ALA A 2 24.15 -2.79 16.23
CA ALA A 2 25.37 -1.97 16.05
C ALA A 2 25.10 -0.46 16.05
N SER A 3 23.92 -0.05 15.56
CA SER A 3 23.45 1.33 15.58
C SER A 3 23.27 1.93 16.98
N ASP A 4 23.21 1.10 18.03
CA ASP A 4 23.05 1.56 19.41
C ASP A 4 24.38 1.80 20.12
N TYR A 5 25.50 1.31 19.56
CA TYR A 5 26.79 1.31 20.27
C TYR A 5 27.27 2.72 20.61
N ASP A 6 27.27 3.64 19.65
CA ASP A 6 27.75 5.00 19.88
C ASP A 6 26.89 5.73 20.93
N ARG A 7 25.56 5.56 20.87
CA ARG A 7 24.65 6.11 21.88
C ARG A 7 24.97 5.61 23.28
N VAL A 8 25.13 4.29 23.40
CA VAL A 8 25.44 3.65 24.71
C VAL A 8 26.80 4.08 25.23
N ILE A 9 27.84 4.10 24.38
CA ILE A 9 29.20 4.49 24.77
C ILE A 9 29.23 5.96 25.20
N ASN A 10 28.57 6.84 24.48
CA ASN A 10 28.52 8.27 24.82
C ASN A 10 27.82 8.48 26.17
N GLU A 11 26.67 7.81 26.40
CA GLU A 11 25.96 7.89 27.67
C GLU A 11 26.82 7.37 28.84
N MET A 12 27.54 6.26 28.64
CA MET A 12 28.45 5.72 29.68
C MET A 12 29.61 6.71 29.98
N ASN A 13 30.15 7.37 28.97
CA ASN A 13 31.22 8.37 29.18
C ASN A 13 30.71 9.60 29.96
N GLU A 14 29.44 9.97 29.76
CA GLU A 14 28.81 11.10 30.47
C GLU A 14 28.31 10.78 31.86
N ASN A 15 28.14 9.49 32.20
CA ASN A 15 27.53 9.03 33.46
C ASN A 15 28.41 8.02 34.23
N ASP A 16 29.70 8.30 34.34
CA ASP A 16 30.66 7.48 35.16
C ASP A 16 30.62 5.98 34.82
N GLY A 17 30.45 5.63 33.54
CA GLY A 17 30.38 4.24 33.06
C GLY A 17 29.02 3.57 33.22
N ALA A 18 27.97 4.29 33.58
CA ALA A 18 26.62 3.76 33.73
C ALA A 18 25.69 4.23 32.61
N THR A 19 24.65 3.44 32.35
CA THR A 19 23.53 3.83 31.47
C THR A 19 22.30 4.19 32.31
N THR A 20 21.44 5.08 31.78
CA THR A 20 20.18 5.44 32.44
C THR A 20 19.19 4.28 32.43
N TYR A 21 18.18 4.37 33.29
CA TYR A 21 17.05 3.42 33.25
C TYR A 21 16.35 3.41 31.90
N GLN A 22 16.12 4.59 31.30
CA GLN A 22 15.43 4.71 30.01
C GLN A 22 16.19 3.97 28.92
N THR A 23 17.50 4.17 28.79
CA THR A 23 18.32 3.47 27.79
C THR A 23 18.28 1.95 27.98
N ARG A 24 18.36 1.46 29.22
CA ARG A 24 18.24 0.02 29.48
C ARG A 24 16.86 -0.52 29.14
N PHE A 25 15.80 0.25 29.40
CA PHE A 25 14.43 -0.12 29.09
C PHE A 25 14.20 -0.17 27.58
N ASP A 26 14.65 0.86 26.85
CA ASP A 26 14.56 0.91 25.38
C ASP A 26 15.29 -0.27 24.72
N LEU A 27 16.51 -0.57 25.20
CA LEU A 27 17.29 -1.69 24.69
C LEU A 27 16.64 -3.04 25.02
N ALA A 28 15.97 -3.16 26.16
CA ALA A 28 15.23 -4.37 26.51
C ALA A 28 14.02 -4.56 25.59
N ILE A 29 13.26 -3.49 25.27
CA ILE A 29 12.17 -3.53 24.29
C ILE A 29 12.72 -3.99 22.95
N ALA A 30 13.77 -3.33 22.43
CA ALA A 30 14.38 -3.67 21.14
C ALA A 30 14.88 -5.13 21.09
N ALA A 31 15.40 -5.66 22.22
CA ALA A 31 15.83 -7.06 22.29
C ALA A 31 14.63 -8.02 22.19
N PHE A 32 13.52 -7.75 22.87
CA PHE A 32 12.32 -8.58 22.78
C PHE A 32 11.65 -8.48 21.41
N GLU A 33 11.60 -7.30 20.80
CA GLU A 33 11.10 -7.12 19.45
C GLU A 33 11.92 -7.93 18.43
N HIS A 34 13.26 -7.89 18.55
CA HIS A 34 14.16 -8.65 17.69
C HIS A 34 13.98 -10.17 17.84
N THR A 35 13.94 -10.68 19.09
CA THR A 35 13.78 -12.12 19.33
C THR A 35 12.40 -12.60 18.92
N ALA A 36 11.34 -11.83 19.14
CA ALA A 36 9.99 -12.17 18.71
C ALA A 36 9.88 -12.28 17.18
N ALA A 37 10.51 -11.36 16.43
CA ALA A 37 10.56 -11.42 14.97
C ALA A 37 11.35 -12.66 14.49
N TYR A 38 12.50 -12.93 15.11
CA TYR A 38 13.35 -14.07 14.77
C TYR A 38 12.65 -15.41 15.05
N ASP A 39 12.08 -15.59 16.23
CA ASP A 39 11.36 -16.81 16.61
C ASP A 39 10.10 -17.00 15.76
N GLY A 40 9.38 -15.91 15.46
CA GLY A 40 8.22 -15.93 14.58
C GLY A 40 8.54 -16.39 13.16
N MET A 41 9.66 -15.93 12.60
CA MET A 41 10.15 -16.35 11.28
C MET A 41 10.51 -17.84 11.29
N ILE A 42 11.20 -18.32 12.32
CA ILE A 42 11.54 -19.75 12.48
C ILE A 42 10.25 -20.58 12.59
N ALA A 43 9.30 -20.15 13.41
CA ALA A 43 8.04 -20.87 13.60
C ALA A 43 7.21 -20.94 12.29
N ASN A 44 7.19 -19.87 11.49
CA ASN A 44 6.56 -19.90 10.18
C ASN A 44 7.27 -20.90 9.25
N TYR A 45 8.61 -20.84 9.16
CA TYR A 45 9.38 -21.72 8.28
C TYR A 45 9.19 -23.20 8.63
N PHE A 46 9.44 -23.60 9.87
CA PHE A 46 9.25 -24.99 10.28
C PHE A 46 7.77 -25.42 10.32
N GLY A 47 6.87 -24.45 10.51
CA GLY A 47 5.43 -24.72 10.52
C GLY A 47 4.88 -25.23 9.19
N THR A 48 5.54 -24.95 8.07
CA THR A 48 5.19 -25.49 6.75
C THR A 48 5.63 -26.93 6.54
N MET A 49 6.64 -27.39 7.28
CA MET A 49 7.23 -28.73 7.17
C MET A 49 6.49 -29.80 8.00
N VAL A 50 5.47 -29.40 8.77
CA VAL A 50 4.67 -30.32 9.57
C VAL A 50 3.39 -30.66 8.84
N PRO A 51 3.11 -31.96 8.54
CA PRO A 51 1.87 -32.37 7.91
C PRO A 51 0.67 -31.79 8.66
N SER A 52 -0.29 -31.22 7.94
CA SER A 52 -1.53 -30.77 8.57
C SER A 52 -2.25 -32.00 9.16
N HIS A 53 -2.71 -31.93 10.39
CA HIS A 53 -3.42 -33.04 11.07
C HIS A 53 -4.74 -33.43 10.38
N ARG A 54 -5.07 -32.82 9.25
CA ARG A 54 -6.34 -33.03 8.53
C ARG A 54 -6.21 -33.78 7.22
N GLU A 55 -4.97 -33.95 6.69
CA GLU A 55 -4.75 -34.64 5.42
C GLU A 55 -3.57 -35.59 5.54
N GLU A 56 -3.75 -36.83 5.08
CA GLU A 56 -2.68 -37.84 5.01
C GLU A 56 -1.66 -37.57 3.89
N SER A 57 -1.58 -36.34 3.36
CA SER A 57 -0.62 -35.97 2.31
C SER A 57 0.75 -35.72 2.91
N SER A 58 1.75 -36.36 2.33
CA SER A 58 3.17 -36.24 2.69
C SER A 58 3.83 -34.98 2.13
N GLU A 59 3.08 -34.05 1.56
CA GLU A 59 3.58 -32.81 1.00
C GLU A 59 3.61 -31.70 2.05
N ASP A 60 4.67 -30.87 1.99
CA ASP A 60 4.80 -29.69 2.83
C ASP A 60 3.62 -28.75 2.63
N SER A 61 3.05 -28.24 3.71
CA SER A 61 1.94 -27.29 3.65
C SER A 61 2.45 -25.93 3.23
N LYS A 62 1.80 -25.26 2.28
CA LYS A 62 2.10 -23.88 1.92
C LYS A 62 1.88 -22.93 3.10
N PHE A 63 0.91 -23.19 3.96
CA PHE A 63 0.57 -22.38 5.11
C PHE A 63 1.08 -23.01 6.40
N ALA A 64 1.84 -22.23 7.18
CA ALA A 64 2.39 -22.68 8.45
C ALA A 64 1.29 -22.98 9.47
N ARG A 65 1.56 -23.92 10.39
CA ARG A 65 0.65 -24.27 11.49
C ARG A 65 0.28 -23.09 12.38
N THR A 66 1.21 -22.13 12.55
CA THR A 66 0.99 -20.85 13.23
C THR A 66 1.40 -19.74 12.29
N PHE A 67 0.66 -18.64 12.28
CA PHE A 67 0.94 -17.47 11.45
C PHE A 67 1.50 -16.35 12.34
N ASN A 68 2.76 -15.98 12.09
CA ASN A 68 3.45 -14.92 12.82
C ASN A 68 3.86 -13.82 11.83
N THR A 69 3.50 -12.60 12.12
CA THR A 69 3.96 -11.40 11.43
C THR A 69 4.24 -10.29 12.43
N GLN A 70 5.32 -9.56 12.21
CA GLN A 70 5.64 -8.37 13.00
C GLN A 70 5.59 -7.14 12.09
N LEU A 71 4.73 -6.22 12.47
CA LEU A 71 4.62 -4.91 11.82
C LEU A 71 5.16 -3.84 12.76
N VAL A 72 5.85 -2.85 12.21
CA VAL A 72 6.44 -1.73 12.96
C VAL A 72 5.50 -0.52 12.87
N LYS A 73 5.22 0.10 14.02
CA LYS A 73 4.40 1.32 14.03
C LYS A 73 5.13 2.48 13.34
N GLN A 74 4.57 2.95 12.23
CA GLN A 74 5.11 4.09 11.50
C GLN A 74 4.61 5.41 12.06
N GLN A 75 3.32 5.50 12.40
CA GLN A 75 2.74 6.72 12.97
C GLN A 75 1.46 6.45 13.77
N ASP A 76 1.17 7.34 14.71
CA ASP A 76 -0.15 7.44 15.32
C ASP A 76 -1.05 8.26 14.39
N LEU A 77 -2.28 7.79 14.17
CA LEU A 77 -3.27 8.49 13.35
C LEU A 77 -4.17 9.34 14.24
N ARG A 78 -4.63 10.45 13.70
CA ARG A 78 -5.48 11.38 14.45
C ARG A 78 -6.75 10.71 14.97
N TYR A 79 -7.34 9.81 14.17
CA TYR A 79 -8.49 8.95 14.49
C TYR A 79 -8.56 7.81 13.46
N GLY A 80 -9.41 6.81 13.69
CA GLY A 80 -9.66 5.72 12.78
C GLY A 80 -10.60 6.09 11.64
N GLU A 81 -11.39 5.14 11.17
CA GLU A 81 -12.44 5.41 10.18
C GLU A 81 -13.42 6.47 10.68
N ASN A 82 -13.75 6.41 11.97
CA ASN A 82 -14.62 7.38 12.65
C ASN A 82 -13.83 8.18 13.71
N SER A 83 -14.28 9.41 13.96
CA SER A 83 -13.58 10.38 14.78
C SER A 83 -13.38 10.00 16.26
N HIS A 84 -14.17 9.05 16.78
CA HIS A 84 -14.08 8.57 18.17
C HIS A 84 -13.09 7.39 18.34
N GLN A 85 -12.56 6.82 17.25
CA GLN A 85 -11.66 5.69 17.28
C GLN A 85 -10.21 6.15 17.35
N GLN A 86 -9.41 5.53 18.20
CA GLN A 86 -7.95 5.65 18.15
C GLN A 86 -7.40 4.74 17.06
N ALA A 87 -6.33 5.16 16.38
CA ALA A 87 -5.73 4.39 15.32
C ALA A 87 -4.23 4.66 15.18
N ALA A 88 -3.53 3.71 14.59
CA ALA A 88 -2.13 3.81 14.22
C ALA A 88 -1.89 3.08 12.89
N PHE A 89 -0.88 3.50 12.17
CA PHE A 89 -0.42 2.83 10.96
C PHE A 89 0.82 2.01 11.26
N TYR A 90 0.76 0.74 10.93
CA TYR A 90 1.85 -0.22 11.05
C TYR A 90 2.27 -0.68 9.67
N VAL A 91 3.56 -0.89 9.46
CA VAL A 91 4.15 -1.27 8.18
C VAL A 91 5.09 -2.46 8.36
N GLU A 92 5.35 -3.18 7.28
CA GLU A 92 6.39 -4.20 7.23
C GLU A 92 7.77 -3.56 7.40
N ALA A 93 8.70 -4.26 8.04
CA ALA A 93 10.06 -3.77 8.23
C ALA A 93 10.81 -3.60 6.89
N ASN A 94 10.53 -4.46 5.90
CA ASN A 94 11.14 -4.47 4.58
C ASN A 94 10.06 -4.73 3.53
N PRO A 95 9.24 -3.73 3.16
CA PRO A 95 8.24 -3.88 2.11
C PRO A 95 8.89 -4.26 0.78
N ALA A 96 8.35 -5.26 0.09
CA ALA A 96 8.95 -5.81 -1.13
C ALA A 96 8.65 -4.95 -2.37
N GLU A 97 7.57 -4.18 -2.36
CA GLU A 97 7.11 -3.42 -3.51
C GLU A 97 6.69 -1.98 -3.17
N ALA A 98 6.58 -1.15 -4.21
CA ALA A 98 6.06 0.20 -4.10
C ALA A 98 4.62 0.17 -3.57
N SER A 99 4.35 0.89 -2.47
CA SER A 99 3.08 0.87 -1.75
C SER A 99 2.86 2.20 -1.02
N VAL A 100 1.72 2.35 -0.36
CA VAL A 100 1.46 3.51 0.50
C VAL A 100 2.45 3.55 1.67
N SER A 101 2.90 2.37 2.16
CA SER A 101 3.85 2.28 3.28
C SER A 101 5.27 2.74 2.89
N THR A 102 5.66 2.60 1.62
CA THR A 102 6.96 3.05 1.11
C THR A 102 6.93 4.47 0.52
N ALA A 103 5.73 5.03 0.35
CA ALA A 103 5.56 6.31 -0.33
C ALA A 103 6.18 7.48 0.44
N LYS A 104 6.93 8.33 -0.27
CA LYS A 104 7.40 9.60 0.23
C LYS A 104 6.31 10.65 0.05
N GLN A 105 5.87 11.24 1.15
CA GLN A 105 4.96 12.38 1.10
C GLN A 105 5.73 13.66 0.76
N LEU A 106 5.40 14.27 -0.38
CA LEU A 106 6.04 15.50 -0.88
C LEU A 106 5.35 16.75 -0.36
N GLN A 107 4.03 16.67 -0.09
CA GLN A 107 3.21 17.79 0.35
C GLN A 107 2.01 17.33 1.17
N GLY A 108 1.43 18.27 1.90
CA GLY A 108 0.16 18.14 2.61
C GLY A 108 0.29 17.76 4.08
N LYS A 109 -0.84 17.64 4.77
CA LYS A 109 -0.91 17.17 6.16
C LYS A 109 -0.68 15.68 6.22
N ALA A 110 -0.38 15.16 7.41
CA ALA A 110 -0.30 13.72 7.67
C ALA A 110 -1.53 12.99 7.11
N LEU A 111 -1.31 11.78 6.59
CA LEU A 111 -2.38 10.92 6.09
C LEU A 111 -3.30 10.51 7.24
N SER A 112 -4.61 10.48 6.97
CA SER A 112 -5.60 9.90 7.87
C SER A 112 -5.77 8.41 7.61
N PHE A 113 -6.49 7.70 8.49
CA PHE A 113 -6.86 6.30 8.29
C PHE A 113 -7.53 6.08 6.93
N ASN A 114 -8.54 6.90 6.61
CA ASN A 114 -9.25 6.79 5.33
C ASN A 114 -8.36 7.16 4.13
N ASN A 115 -7.45 8.14 4.27
CA ASN A 115 -6.51 8.43 3.19
C ASN A 115 -5.61 7.24 2.89
N ILE A 116 -5.10 6.54 3.90
CA ILE A 116 -4.24 5.36 3.71
C ILE A 116 -5.03 4.24 3.03
N ALA A 117 -6.21 3.90 3.56
CA ALA A 117 -7.04 2.81 3.03
C ALA A 117 -7.49 3.07 1.58
N ASP A 118 -7.97 4.30 1.30
CA ASP A 118 -8.42 4.67 -0.06
C ASP A 118 -7.24 4.76 -1.04
N THR A 119 -6.07 5.25 -0.58
CA THR A 119 -4.87 5.33 -1.43
C THR A 119 -4.32 3.95 -1.76
N ASP A 120 -4.34 3.02 -0.82
CA ASP A 120 -3.94 1.63 -1.03
C ASP A 120 -4.84 0.99 -2.10
N SER A 121 -6.16 1.11 -1.95
CA SER A 121 -7.12 0.60 -2.95
C SER A 121 -6.92 1.18 -4.34
N ALA A 122 -6.63 2.49 -4.44
CA ALA A 122 -6.38 3.15 -5.71
C ALA A 122 -5.06 2.68 -6.35
N LEU A 123 -4.01 2.55 -5.53
CA LEU A 123 -2.68 2.16 -5.97
C LEU A 123 -2.66 0.72 -6.44
N GLU A 124 -3.25 -0.21 -5.68
CA GLU A 124 -3.31 -1.62 -6.07
C GLU A 124 -4.12 -1.80 -7.36
N CYS A 125 -5.23 -1.08 -7.51
CA CYS A 125 -6.01 -1.09 -8.75
C CYS A 125 -5.22 -0.57 -9.96
N VAL A 126 -4.48 0.55 -9.84
CA VAL A 126 -3.74 1.12 -10.98
C VAL A 126 -2.52 0.28 -11.39
N LYS A 127 -1.98 -0.53 -10.49
CA LYS A 127 -0.89 -1.46 -10.79
C LYS A 127 -1.28 -2.59 -11.75
N GLU A 128 -2.59 -2.86 -11.91
CA GLU A 128 -3.09 -3.89 -12.83
C GLU A 128 -2.90 -3.54 -14.30
N PHE A 129 -2.66 -2.26 -14.64
CA PHE A 129 -2.57 -1.77 -16.00
C PHE A 129 -1.14 -1.61 -16.48
N ASN A 130 -0.86 -2.09 -17.71
CA ASN A 130 0.43 -1.90 -18.37
C ASN A 130 0.50 -0.58 -19.13
N GLU A 131 -0.62 -0.08 -19.67
CA GLU A 131 -0.75 1.19 -20.35
C GLU A 131 -0.77 2.34 -19.33
N PRO A 132 -0.54 3.60 -19.76
CA PRO A 132 -0.77 4.75 -18.89
C PRO A 132 -2.20 4.74 -18.33
N ALA A 133 -2.34 4.68 -17.02
CA ALA A 133 -3.62 4.49 -16.35
C ALA A 133 -3.84 5.50 -15.22
N CYS A 134 -5.12 5.79 -14.99
CA CYS A 134 -5.60 6.58 -13.87
C CYS A 134 -6.75 5.87 -13.16
N VAL A 135 -6.67 5.80 -11.84
CA VAL A 135 -7.73 5.28 -10.97
C VAL A 135 -8.14 6.38 -9.99
N ILE A 136 -9.44 6.64 -9.91
CA ILE A 136 -10.04 7.55 -8.93
C ILE A 136 -10.88 6.73 -7.96
N VAL A 137 -10.55 6.83 -6.67
CA VAL A 137 -11.20 6.07 -5.59
C VAL A 137 -11.93 7.00 -4.64
N LYS A 138 -13.09 6.57 -4.18
CA LYS A 138 -13.84 7.17 -3.09
C LYS A 138 -14.37 6.07 -2.17
N HIS A 139 -14.01 6.14 -0.88
CA HIS A 139 -14.39 5.15 0.14
C HIS A 139 -14.00 3.71 -0.27
N ALA A 140 -12.73 3.53 -0.60
CA ALA A 140 -12.10 2.27 -1.03
C ALA A 140 -12.72 1.64 -2.29
N ASN A 141 -13.57 2.36 -3.03
CA ASN A 141 -14.17 1.87 -4.26
C ASN A 141 -13.81 2.79 -5.44
N PRO A 142 -13.44 2.23 -6.60
CA PRO A 142 -13.18 3.04 -7.78
C PRO A 142 -14.48 3.64 -8.33
N CYS A 143 -14.46 4.96 -8.55
CA CYS A 143 -15.54 5.68 -9.25
C CYS A 143 -15.12 6.09 -10.67
N GLY A 144 -13.84 5.96 -11.01
CA GLY A 144 -13.32 6.15 -12.35
C GLY A 144 -12.03 5.37 -12.55
N VAL A 145 -11.98 4.55 -13.60
CA VAL A 145 -10.80 3.79 -14.01
C VAL A 145 -10.66 3.94 -15.52
N ALA A 146 -9.49 4.31 -15.99
CA ALA A 146 -9.24 4.40 -17.43
C ALA A 146 -7.76 4.28 -17.77
N ILE A 147 -7.52 3.75 -18.96
CA ILE A 147 -6.24 3.82 -19.66
C ILE A 147 -6.29 4.92 -20.73
N GLY A 148 -5.13 5.41 -21.14
CA GLY A 148 -5.00 6.44 -22.19
C GLY A 148 -3.67 6.34 -22.92
N GLU A 149 -3.48 7.19 -23.94
CA GLU A 149 -2.20 7.33 -24.62
C GLU A 149 -1.13 7.92 -23.69
N ASP A 150 -1.59 8.75 -22.74
CA ASP A 150 -0.82 9.35 -21.65
C ASP A 150 -1.68 9.42 -20.38
N ILE A 151 -1.09 9.86 -19.26
CA ILE A 151 -1.81 9.94 -17.98
C ILE A 151 -2.83 11.07 -17.94
N LEU A 152 -2.68 12.11 -18.78
CA LEU A 152 -3.66 13.19 -18.88
C LEU A 152 -4.95 12.69 -19.52
N SER A 153 -4.84 11.95 -20.63
CA SER A 153 -5.98 11.33 -21.29
C SER A 153 -6.63 10.25 -20.44
N ALA A 154 -5.82 9.46 -19.71
CA ALA A 154 -6.33 8.49 -18.74
C ALA A 154 -7.13 9.18 -17.63
N TYR A 155 -6.60 10.28 -17.04
CA TYR A 155 -7.30 11.07 -16.04
C TYR A 155 -8.61 11.67 -16.57
N ASP A 156 -8.58 12.22 -17.78
CA ASP A 156 -9.76 12.80 -18.45
C ASP A 156 -10.91 11.79 -18.56
N ARG A 157 -10.59 10.57 -18.98
CA ARG A 157 -11.57 9.48 -19.12
C ARG A 157 -12.07 9.01 -17.76
N ALA A 158 -11.15 8.75 -16.82
CA ALA A 158 -11.51 8.31 -15.47
C ALA A 158 -12.42 9.33 -14.76
N PHE A 159 -12.08 10.62 -14.84
CA PHE A 159 -12.89 11.69 -14.24
C PHE A 159 -14.30 11.80 -14.86
N LYS A 160 -14.42 11.61 -16.19
CA LYS A 160 -15.71 11.69 -16.89
C LYS A 160 -16.66 10.54 -16.56
N THR A 161 -16.15 9.45 -15.98
CA THR A 161 -17.00 8.31 -15.59
C THR A 161 -18.00 8.71 -14.51
N ASP A 162 -17.52 9.37 -13.44
CA ASP A 162 -18.39 9.92 -12.37
C ASP A 162 -17.73 11.15 -11.71
N PRO A 163 -17.91 12.35 -12.32
CA PRO A 163 -17.33 13.58 -11.78
C PRO A 163 -17.85 13.95 -10.38
N THR A 164 -19.06 13.50 -10.05
CA THR A 164 -19.68 13.79 -8.75
C THR A 164 -18.98 13.01 -7.63
N SER A 165 -18.78 11.71 -7.82
CA SER A 165 -18.10 10.86 -6.83
C SER A 165 -16.59 11.13 -6.77
N ALA A 166 -15.99 11.62 -7.86
CA ALA A 166 -14.57 12.00 -7.89
C ALA A 166 -14.21 13.16 -6.94
N PHE A 167 -15.19 13.98 -6.56
CA PHE A 167 -14.97 15.11 -5.64
C PHE A 167 -14.49 14.65 -4.26
N GLY A 168 -13.31 15.11 -3.85
CA GLY A 168 -12.68 14.70 -2.59
C GLY A 168 -12.18 13.25 -2.59
N GLY A 169 -11.97 12.68 -3.78
CA GLY A 169 -11.41 11.34 -3.95
C GLY A 169 -9.88 11.30 -3.88
N ILE A 170 -9.37 10.11 -4.12
CA ILE A 170 -7.95 9.78 -4.23
C ILE A 170 -7.66 9.46 -5.70
N ILE A 171 -6.55 9.96 -6.23
CA ILE A 171 -6.14 9.70 -7.61
C ILE A 171 -4.80 8.96 -7.60
N ALA A 172 -4.75 7.82 -8.29
CA ALA A 172 -3.53 7.03 -8.49
C ALA A 172 -3.17 6.93 -9.97
N PHE A 173 -1.87 7.00 -10.25
CA PHE A 173 -1.30 6.83 -11.59
C PHE A 173 -0.23 5.74 -11.57
N ASN A 174 -0.04 5.05 -12.71
CA ASN A 174 1.03 4.07 -12.90
C ASN A 174 2.24 4.63 -13.69
N ARG A 175 2.27 5.93 -13.93
CA ARG A 175 3.39 6.69 -14.54
C ARG A 175 3.66 7.94 -13.72
N GLU A 176 4.77 8.62 -14.04
CA GLU A 176 5.12 9.90 -13.43
C GLU A 176 3.98 10.91 -13.59
N LEU A 177 3.64 11.61 -12.50
CA LEU A 177 2.74 12.75 -12.56
C LEU A 177 3.45 13.95 -13.20
N ASP A 178 3.01 14.35 -14.37
CA ASP A 178 3.52 15.50 -15.12
C ASP A 178 2.76 16.80 -14.79
N ALA A 179 3.31 17.91 -15.27
CA ALA A 179 2.76 19.25 -15.07
C ALA A 179 1.34 19.42 -15.68
N ALA A 180 1.12 18.89 -16.87
CA ALA A 180 -0.15 19.05 -17.59
C ALA A 180 -1.29 18.34 -16.84
N THR A 181 -1.03 17.11 -16.39
CA THR A 181 -1.97 16.31 -15.60
C THR A 181 -2.22 16.95 -14.22
N ALA A 182 -1.16 17.39 -13.54
CA ALA A 182 -1.28 18.10 -12.26
C ALA A 182 -2.15 19.36 -12.38
N GLN A 183 -1.96 20.16 -13.45
CA GLN A 183 -2.75 21.35 -13.70
C GLN A 183 -4.22 21.00 -13.95
N ALA A 184 -4.48 19.99 -14.76
CA ALA A 184 -5.85 19.55 -15.04
C ALA A 184 -6.59 19.10 -13.78
N ILE A 185 -5.91 18.40 -12.86
CA ILE A 185 -6.51 17.98 -11.58
C ILE A 185 -6.82 19.18 -10.71
N VAL A 186 -5.85 20.08 -10.53
CA VAL A 186 -5.98 21.26 -9.65
C VAL A 186 -7.10 22.20 -10.11
N ASP A 187 -7.34 22.30 -11.41
CA ASP A 187 -8.36 23.16 -12.00
C ASP A 187 -9.77 22.55 -11.93
N ARG A 188 -9.88 21.23 -11.98
CA ARG A 188 -11.18 20.55 -12.14
C ARG A 188 -11.85 20.10 -10.86
N GLN A 189 -11.07 19.56 -9.91
CA GLN A 189 -11.68 18.94 -8.74
C GLN A 189 -10.93 19.22 -7.44
N PHE A 190 -11.67 19.12 -6.36
CA PHE A 190 -11.06 18.92 -5.06
C PHE A 190 -10.60 17.48 -4.94
N VAL A 191 -9.33 17.26 -4.57
CA VAL A 191 -8.70 15.96 -4.38
C VAL A 191 -8.02 15.92 -3.00
N GLU A 192 -8.09 14.79 -2.32
CA GLU A 192 -7.44 14.64 -1.02
C GLU A 192 -6.02 14.11 -1.11
N VAL A 193 -5.81 13.10 -1.96
CA VAL A 193 -4.48 12.47 -2.18
C VAL A 193 -4.27 12.25 -3.67
N ILE A 194 -3.04 12.50 -4.12
CA ILE A 194 -2.54 12.07 -5.44
C ILE A 194 -1.31 11.20 -5.18
N ILE A 195 -1.26 10.03 -5.79
CA ILE A 195 -0.14 9.10 -5.70
C ILE A 195 0.32 8.67 -7.11
N ALA A 196 1.62 8.66 -7.31
CA ALA A 196 2.26 8.20 -8.55
C ALA A 196 3.62 7.57 -8.24
N PRO A 197 4.22 6.80 -9.16
CA PRO A 197 5.59 6.29 -9.01
C PRO A 197 6.62 7.40 -8.78
N SER A 198 6.51 8.49 -9.53
CA SER A 198 7.29 9.73 -9.39
C SER A 198 6.43 10.95 -9.72
N VAL A 199 6.93 12.12 -9.36
CA VAL A 199 6.25 13.41 -9.60
C VAL A 199 7.30 14.39 -10.13
N SER A 200 7.04 15.05 -11.24
CA SER A 200 7.96 16.05 -11.78
C SER A 200 8.02 17.30 -10.87
N ASP A 201 9.15 18.02 -10.89
CA ASP A 201 9.32 19.24 -10.08
C ASP A 201 8.26 20.30 -10.44
N GLU A 202 7.87 20.39 -11.70
CA GLU A 202 6.84 21.29 -12.17
C GLU A 202 5.46 20.89 -11.63
N ALA A 203 5.15 19.59 -11.59
CA ALA A 203 3.90 19.08 -11.00
C ALA A 203 3.84 19.37 -9.50
N VAL A 204 4.95 19.20 -8.77
CA VAL A 204 5.05 19.58 -7.35
C VAL A 204 4.71 21.07 -7.17
N ALA A 205 5.31 21.96 -8.00
CA ALA A 205 5.06 23.39 -7.94
C ALA A 205 3.57 23.75 -8.21
N ILE A 206 2.92 23.06 -9.15
CA ILE A 206 1.51 23.27 -9.47
C ILE A 206 0.61 22.83 -8.32
N VAL A 207 0.83 21.62 -7.78
CA VAL A 207 0.03 21.08 -6.66
C VAL A 207 0.22 21.90 -5.39
N ALA A 208 1.36 22.60 -5.23
CA ALA A 208 1.64 23.49 -4.09
C ALA A 208 0.61 24.61 -3.92
N ALA A 209 -0.11 25.01 -5.00
CA ALA A 209 -1.22 25.94 -4.92
C ALA A 209 -2.40 25.44 -4.05
N LYS A 210 -2.53 24.13 -3.89
CA LYS A 210 -3.57 23.45 -3.08
C LYS A 210 -2.95 22.78 -1.85
N LYS A 211 -2.56 23.55 -0.85
CA LYS A 211 -1.81 23.14 0.36
C LYS A 211 -2.39 21.93 1.11
N ASN A 212 -3.68 21.64 0.97
CA ASN A 212 -4.32 20.53 1.66
C ASN A 212 -4.25 19.20 0.89
N VAL A 213 -3.87 19.22 -0.38
CA VAL A 213 -3.64 18.00 -1.19
C VAL A 213 -2.40 17.29 -0.67
N ARG A 214 -2.52 16.00 -0.42
CA ARG A 214 -1.38 15.15 -0.09
C ARG A 214 -0.82 14.57 -1.38
N LEU A 215 0.44 14.85 -1.65
CA LEU A 215 1.13 14.40 -2.85
C LEU A 215 2.17 13.35 -2.47
N LEU A 216 2.05 12.16 -3.05
CA LEU A 216 2.85 10.99 -2.71
C LEU A 216 3.62 10.48 -3.93
N ALA A 217 4.89 10.13 -3.71
CA ALA A 217 5.71 9.40 -4.66
C ALA A 217 6.04 8.03 -4.06
N CYS A 218 5.50 6.94 -4.63
CA CYS A 218 5.64 5.61 -4.06
C CYS A 218 6.85 4.82 -4.59
N GLY A 219 7.55 5.34 -5.58
CA GLY A 219 8.64 4.62 -6.27
C GLY A 219 8.14 3.85 -7.48
N GLN A 220 9.07 3.36 -8.28
CA GLN A 220 8.76 2.61 -9.50
C GLN A 220 8.15 1.25 -9.14
N PHE A 221 7.17 0.83 -9.92
CA PHE A 221 6.59 -0.50 -9.80
C PHE A 221 7.61 -1.53 -10.27
N SER A 222 7.87 -2.52 -9.43
CA SER A 222 8.60 -3.74 -9.78
C SER A 222 7.63 -4.81 -10.29
N ALA A 223 8.17 -5.97 -10.67
CA ALA A 223 7.33 -7.14 -10.89
C ALA A 223 6.49 -7.42 -9.64
N LYS A 224 5.22 -7.81 -9.83
CA LYS A 224 4.30 -8.11 -8.72
C LYS A 224 4.91 -9.16 -7.81
N ASP A 225 4.93 -8.90 -6.53
CA ASP A 225 5.37 -9.87 -5.52
C ASP A 225 4.31 -10.95 -5.34
N ALA A 226 4.72 -12.21 -5.41
CA ALA A 226 3.88 -13.37 -5.14
C ALA A 226 3.58 -13.57 -3.64
N GLY A 227 3.51 -12.49 -2.88
CA GLY A 227 3.23 -12.47 -1.45
C GLY A 227 1.83 -12.99 -1.09
N LEU A 228 1.51 -12.86 0.17
CA LEU A 228 0.21 -13.26 0.71
C LEU A 228 -0.71 -12.04 0.85
N ASP A 229 -2.00 -12.29 0.66
CA ASP A 229 -3.07 -11.35 0.96
C ASP A 229 -3.79 -11.76 2.26
N TYR A 230 -4.16 -10.77 3.09
CA TYR A 230 -4.69 -10.97 4.42
C TYR A 230 -6.01 -10.25 4.61
N LYS A 231 -7.02 -10.99 5.08
CA LYS A 231 -8.28 -10.38 5.47
C LYS A 231 -8.60 -10.68 6.92
N ARG A 232 -8.61 -9.64 7.75
CA ARG A 232 -9.00 -9.76 9.15
C ARG A 232 -10.49 -10.09 9.24
N VAL A 233 -10.82 -11.15 9.98
CA VAL A 233 -12.19 -11.51 10.35
C VAL A 233 -12.32 -11.57 11.87
N ASN A 234 -13.53 -11.54 12.40
CA ASN A 234 -13.72 -11.64 13.84
C ASN A 234 -13.21 -13.00 14.35
N GLY A 235 -12.25 -12.95 15.28
CA GLY A 235 -11.62 -14.14 15.86
C GLY A 235 -10.54 -14.80 15.01
N GLY A 236 -10.20 -14.27 13.80
CA GLY A 236 -9.22 -14.89 12.93
C GLY A 236 -8.74 -14.01 11.79
N MET A 237 -8.04 -14.64 10.86
CA MET A 237 -7.53 -14.03 9.63
C MET A 237 -7.62 -15.04 8.49
N LEU A 238 -8.13 -14.63 7.35
CA LEU A 238 -7.99 -15.36 6.11
C LEU A 238 -6.66 -14.98 5.48
N VAL A 239 -5.97 -15.98 4.96
CA VAL A 239 -4.68 -15.83 4.30
C VAL A 239 -4.75 -16.57 2.98
N GLN A 240 -4.39 -15.93 1.89
CA GLN A 240 -4.39 -16.48 0.55
C GLN A 240 -3.19 -15.96 -0.24
N ASP A 241 -2.92 -16.55 -1.40
CA ASP A 241 -2.03 -15.93 -2.38
C ASP A 241 -2.63 -14.64 -2.91
N LYS A 242 -1.78 -13.67 -3.24
CA LYS A 242 -2.21 -12.56 -4.09
C LYS A 242 -2.71 -13.11 -5.43
N ASP A 243 -3.80 -12.57 -5.93
CA ASP A 243 -4.28 -12.88 -7.28
C ASP A 243 -3.41 -12.16 -8.31
N LEU A 244 -2.54 -12.92 -8.97
CA LEU A 244 -1.67 -12.44 -10.05
C LEU A 244 -2.15 -12.91 -11.43
N GLY A 245 -3.30 -13.60 -11.47
CA GLY A 245 -3.88 -14.13 -12.69
C GLY A 245 -4.46 -13.03 -13.57
N MET A 246 -4.23 -13.13 -14.87
CA MET A 246 -4.86 -12.30 -15.89
C MET A 246 -5.66 -13.21 -16.82
N VAL A 247 -6.90 -12.83 -17.10
CA VAL A 247 -7.75 -13.53 -18.07
C VAL A 247 -7.40 -13.05 -19.46
N ASN A 248 -7.10 -13.98 -20.36
CA ASN A 248 -6.84 -13.68 -21.78
C ASN A 248 -8.08 -13.98 -22.62
N LEU A 249 -8.15 -13.45 -23.84
CA LEU A 249 -9.26 -13.70 -24.76
C LEU A 249 -9.50 -15.20 -25.00
N ASP A 250 -8.43 -16.00 -25.06
CA ASP A 250 -8.51 -17.44 -25.28
C ASP A 250 -9.13 -18.21 -24.10
N ASP A 251 -9.15 -17.60 -22.91
CA ASP A 251 -9.75 -18.18 -21.70
C ASP A 251 -11.28 -17.92 -21.64
N LEU A 252 -11.77 -17.01 -22.49
CA LEU A 252 -13.18 -16.60 -22.48
C LEU A 252 -14.09 -17.62 -23.16
N LYS A 253 -15.19 -17.95 -22.52
CA LYS A 253 -16.26 -18.77 -23.09
C LYS A 253 -17.57 -18.01 -23.09
N VAL A 254 -18.09 -17.72 -24.29
CA VAL A 254 -19.40 -17.09 -24.41
C VAL A 254 -20.50 -18.09 -24.03
N VAL A 255 -21.22 -17.79 -22.96
CA VAL A 255 -22.32 -18.62 -22.44
C VAL A 255 -23.70 -18.04 -22.71
N SER A 256 -23.79 -16.83 -23.22
CA SER A 256 -25.03 -16.15 -23.60
C SER A 256 -25.47 -16.53 -25.01
N LYS A 257 -26.76 -16.33 -25.31
CA LYS A 257 -27.30 -16.57 -26.67
C LYS A 257 -26.74 -15.58 -27.71
N ARG A 258 -26.50 -14.34 -27.31
CA ARG A 258 -25.87 -13.32 -28.14
C ARG A 258 -24.36 -13.48 -28.05
N GLN A 259 -23.71 -13.52 -29.19
CA GLN A 259 -22.24 -13.44 -29.26
C GLN A 259 -21.80 -11.99 -29.12
N PRO A 260 -20.68 -11.71 -28.46
CA PRO A 260 -20.08 -10.36 -28.46
C PRO A 260 -19.58 -10.00 -29.85
N SER A 261 -19.55 -8.71 -30.15
CA SER A 261 -18.84 -8.20 -31.34
C SER A 261 -17.32 -8.24 -31.11
N GLU A 262 -16.55 -8.08 -32.19
CA GLU A 262 -15.08 -7.96 -32.08
C GLU A 262 -14.69 -6.77 -31.19
N GLN A 263 -15.41 -5.65 -31.28
CA GLN A 263 -15.17 -4.48 -30.41
C GLN A 263 -15.44 -4.80 -28.95
N GLU A 264 -16.55 -5.47 -28.63
CA GLU A 264 -16.88 -5.87 -27.26
C GLU A 264 -15.90 -6.90 -26.65
N LEU A 265 -15.20 -7.66 -27.50
CA LEU A 265 -14.12 -8.56 -27.04
C LEU A 265 -12.80 -7.82 -26.80
N THR A 266 -12.60 -6.69 -27.50
CA THR A 266 -11.39 -5.87 -27.39
C THR A 266 -11.46 -4.92 -26.18
N ASP A 267 -12.65 -4.39 -25.90
CA ASP A 267 -12.93 -3.49 -24.78
C ASP A 267 -12.97 -4.24 -23.43
#